data_dbd3b44f65fe3b116ac43b1e9c5bdff0
#
_entry.id   dbd3b44f65fe3b116ac43b1e9c5bdff0
#
_cell.length_a   1.000
_cell.length_b   1.000
_cell.length_c   1.000
_cell.angle_alpha   90.00
_cell.angle_beta   90.00
_cell.angle_gamma   90.00
#
_symmetry.space_group_name_H-M   'P 1'
#
loop_
_entity.id
_entity.type
_entity.pdbx_description
1 polymer ?
#
loop_
_entity_poly.entity_id
_entity_poly.type
_entity_poly.pdbx_seq_one_letter_code
_entity_poly.pdbx_strand_id
1 'polypeptide(L)'
;MRHFVIVGILVMVAAVGTYAGLDASGLLPVAASAQAGSATTAGSIDWMWNLQVIAISFLFALIVVPLLYSLVVFRRKKGDTADAEHIEGNTPLEIAWTIVPLFLVLVFAYLGAYSLREVRRVDPQAMVVKVHAQQFSWSFEYPEYGGVVSDKLYLPMDRQVWLQMDSKDVIHSFWVPEFRVKQDVVPGRVTELRVTPTLAGSYKVRCAELCGTSHYSMENGVVVISETEFVAWAQEQQAALAGTDLTPEQRGEALVKANGCLGCHSITSAALPTAPTWFGLFGSTVALEYGSSVTADEAFLKESILDPLAKIVKGYAPIMPAYSFTEDEIAAIIAYIQTLK
;
A
#
# COMPACT_ATOMS: atom_id res chain seq x y z
N MET A 1 -12.96 50.63 8.89
CA MET A 1 -12.12 49.89 9.86
C MET A 1 -12.85 48.81 10.65
N ARG A 2 -14.01 49.08 11.26
CA ARG A 2 -14.73 48.10 12.09
C ARG A 2 -15.02 46.77 11.37
N HIS A 3 -15.52 46.80 10.13
CA HIS A 3 -15.82 45.58 9.36
C HIS A 3 -14.58 44.74 9.06
N PHE A 4 -13.45 45.36 8.71
CA PHE A 4 -12.20 44.62 8.47
C PHE A 4 -11.68 43.90 9.71
N VAL A 5 -11.79 44.55 10.90
CA VAL A 5 -11.38 43.89 12.16
C VAL A 5 -12.30 42.71 12.48
N ILE A 6 -13.62 42.88 12.33
CA ILE A 6 -14.60 41.80 12.60
C ILE A 6 -14.33 40.62 11.61
N VAL A 7 -14.21 40.89 10.32
CA VAL A 7 -13.95 39.87 9.30
C VAL A 7 -12.63 39.17 9.58
N GLY A 8 -11.56 39.90 9.91
CA GLY A 8 -10.27 39.33 10.26
C GLY A 8 -10.34 38.37 11.46
N ILE A 9 -11.05 38.76 12.52
CA ILE A 9 -11.27 37.87 13.69
C ILE A 9 -12.05 36.62 13.27
N LEU A 10 -13.16 36.80 12.52
CA LEU A 10 -13.97 35.67 12.05
C LEU A 10 -13.19 34.71 11.15
N VAL A 11 -12.31 35.22 10.27
CA VAL A 11 -11.41 34.39 9.44
C VAL A 11 -10.50 33.56 10.33
N MET A 12 -9.86 34.16 11.33
CA MET A 12 -8.98 33.42 12.24
C MET A 12 -9.72 32.35 13.03
N VAL A 13 -10.89 32.70 13.60
CA VAL A 13 -11.73 31.73 14.33
C VAL A 13 -12.19 30.59 13.42
N ALA A 14 -12.64 30.90 12.21
CA ALA A 14 -13.07 29.91 11.24
C ALA A 14 -11.90 29.00 10.78
N ALA A 15 -10.72 29.56 10.53
CA ALA A 15 -9.54 28.79 10.13
C ALA A 15 -9.11 27.79 11.22
N VAL A 16 -9.01 28.27 12.47
CA VAL A 16 -8.68 27.42 13.63
C VAL A 16 -9.78 26.37 13.85
N GLY A 17 -11.05 26.78 13.79
CA GLY A 17 -12.20 25.87 13.94
C GLY A 17 -12.25 24.79 12.87
N THR A 18 -11.93 25.13 11.61
CA THR A 18 -11.88 24.16 10.50
C THR A 18 -10.75 23.14 10.74
N TYR A 19 -9.54 23.62 11.04
CA TYR A 19 -8.41 22.72 11.33
C TYR A 19 -8.71 21.83 12.54
N ALA A 20 -9.15 22.39 13.66
CA ALA A 20 -9.48 21.63 14.86
C ALA A 20 -10.63 20.64 14.64
N GLY A 21 -11.62 21.00 13.82
CA GLY A 21 -12.73 20.11 13.45
C GLY A 21 -12.28 18.93 12.61
N LEU A 22 -11.37 19.15 11.65
CA LEU A 22 -10.78 18.09 10.84
C LEU A 22 -9.92 17.15 11.69
N ASP A 23 -9.14 17.70 12.63
CA ASP A 23 -8.33 16.93 13.56
C ASP A 23 -9.19 16.08 14.50
N ALA A 24 -10.16 16.68 15.16
CA ALA A 24 -11.08 16.00 16.09
C ALA A 24 -11.96 14.93 15.41
N SER A 25 -12.30 15.11 14.14
CA SER A 25 -13.08 14.13 13.35
C SER A 25 -12.28 12.94 12.86
N GLY A 26 -10.95 12.92 13.06
CA GLY A 26 -10.07 11.89 12.55
C GLY A 26 -9.93 11.90 11.01
N LEU A 27 -10.33 12.98 10.35
CA LEU A 27 -10.17 13.13 8.89
C LEU A 27 -8.76 13.51 8.49
N LEU A 28 -7.91 13.95 9.43
CA LEU A 28 -6.49 14.15 9.18
C LEU A 28 -5.76 12.81 9.31
N PRO A 29 -5.03 12.36 8.28
CA PRO A 29 -4.34 11.07 8.29
C PRO A 29 -3.36 10.90 9.45
N VAL A 30 -2.79 11.99 9.93
CA VAL A 30 -1.79 12.00 10.99
C VAL A 30 -2.38 11.80 12.37
N ALA A 31 -3.55 12.40 12.66
CA ALA A 31 -4.21 12.26 13.95
C ALA A 31 -4.88 10.90 14.14
N ALA A 32 -5.35 10.29 13.04
CA ALA A 32 -6.10 9.03 13.06
C ALA A 32 -5.22 7.78 13.15
N SER A 33 -3.91 7.86 12.89
CA SER A 33 -3.06 6.67 12.94
C SER A 33 -2.24 6.63 14.22
N ALA A 34 -2.50 5.64 15.07
CA ALA A 34 -1.62 5.26 16.18
C ALA A 34 -0.18 4.90 15.72
N GLN A 35 0.09 4.98 14.42
CA GLN A 35 1.31 4.62 13.72
C GLN A 35 1.95 5.81 12.99
N ALA A 36 1.60 7.04 13.40
CA ALA A 36 2.30 8.24 12.94
C ALA A 36 3.80 8.08 13.20
N GLY A 37 4.62 8.27 12.16
CA GLY A 37 6.07 8.10 12.28
C GLY A 37 6.58 6.65 12.21
N SER A 38 5.79 5.71 11.68
CA SER A 38 6.21 4.30 11.50
C SER A 38 7.40 4.10 10.54
N ALA A 39 7.75 5.13 9.77
CA ALA A 39 8.97 5.22 8.96
C ALA A 39 9.45 6.68 8.88
N THR A 40 10.73 6.90 8.56
CA THR A 40 11.28 8.27 8.37
C THR A 40 10.55 9.02 7.25
N THR A 41 10.12 8.31 6.20
CA THR A 41 9.29 8.85 5.11
C THR A 41 7.97 9.37 5.63
N ALA A 42 7.31 8.65 6.55
CA ALA A 42 6.04 9.06 7.13
C ALA A 42 6.16 10.41 7.85
N GLY A 43 7.19 10.61 8.68
CA GLY A 43 7.39 11.87 9.41
C GLY A 43 7.51 13.08 8.49
N SER A 44 8.28 12.98 7.41
CA SER A 44 8.45 14.06 6.42
C SER A 44 7.15 14.38 5.67
N ILE A 45 6.41 13.35 5.27
CA ILE A 45 5.16 13.49 4.53
C ILE A 45 4.06 14.05 5.46
N ASP A 46 3.94 13.55 6.68
CA ASP A 46 2.95 13.98 7.65
C ASP A 46 3.13 15.45 8.06
N TRP A 47 4.38 15.90 8.24
CA TRP A 47 4.69 17.31 8.48
C TRP A 47 4.23 18.21 7.32
N MET A 48 4.56 17.82 6.07
CA MET A 48 4.16 18.57 4.88
C MET A 48 2.64 18.60 4.74
N TRP A 49 1.97 17.49 4.99
CA TRP A 49 0.51 17.38 4.97
C TRP A 49 -0.13 18.34 5.96
N ASN A 50 0.32 18.34 7.22
CA ASN A 50 -0.21 19.25 8.24
C ASN A 50 -0.03 20.72 7.86
N LEU A 51 1.13 21.08 7.34
CA LEU A 51 1.38 22.45 6.89
C LEU A 51 0.40 22.86 5.77
N GLN A 52 0.13 21.97 4.82
CA GLN A 52 -0.83 22.22 3.75
C GLN A 52 -2.26 22.35 4.29
N VAL A 53 -2.69 21.50 5.21
CA VAL A 53 -4.03 21.58 5.80
C VAL A 53 -4.22 22.87 6.59
N ILE A 54 -3.22 23.33 7.33
CA ILE A 54 -3.26 24.63 8.00
C ILE A 54 -3.45 25.76 6.98
N ALA A 55 -2.64 25.75 5.92
CA ALA A 55 -2.74 26.77 4.86
C ALA A 55 -4.11 26.73 4.15
N ILE A 56 -4.60 25.54 3.81
CA ILE A 56 -5.91 25.37 3.18
C ILE A 56 -7.04 25.83 4.10
N SER A 57 -6.99 25.49 5.39
CA SER A 57 -8.00 25.94 6.38
C SER A 57 -8.06 27.46 6.47
N PHE A 58 -6.91 28.12 6.46
CA PHE A 58 -6.83 29.57 6.43
C PHE A 58 -7.39 30.19 5.13
N LEU A 59 -6.95 29.67 3.97
CA LEU A 59 -7.40 30.16 2.66
C LEU A 59 -8.92 29.94 2.46
N PHE A 60 -9.43 28.80 2.89
CA PHE A 60 -10.87 28.51 2.87
C PHE A 60 -11.64 29.53 3.72
N ALA A 61 -11.20 29.77 4.95
CA ALA A 61 -11.82 30.78 5.81
C ALA A 61 -11.73 32.20 5.22
N LEU A 62 -10.58 32.54 4.61
CA LEU A 62 -10.35 33.83 3.98
C LEU A 62 -11.32 34.12 2.80
N ILE A 63 -11.80 33.08 2.14
CA ILE A 63 -12.76 33.20 1.03
C ILE A 63 -14.19 33.15 1.57
N VAL A 64 -14.51 32.14 2.37
CA VAL A 64 -15.89 31.85 2.79
C VAL A 64 -16.42 32.89 3.78
N VAL A 65 -15.60 33.31 4.75
CA VAL A 65 -16.05 34.26 5.78
C VAL A 65 -16.41 35.63 5.19
N PRO A 66 -15.56 36.31 4.37
CA PRO A 66 -15.94 37.57 3.74
C PRO A 66 -17.17 37.43 2.82
N LEU A 67 -17.26 36.31 2.09
CA LEU A 67 -18.43 36.04 1.24
C LEU A 67 -19.72 36.01 2.07
N LEU A 68 -19.79 35.17 3.10
CA LEU A 68 -20.96 35.03 3.97
C LEU A 68 -21.24 36.33 4.73
N TYR A 69 -20.20 36.99 5.22
CA TYR A 69 -20.34 38.29 5.89
C TYR A 69 -20.98 39.34 4.96
N SER A 70 -20.52 39.39 3.70
CA SER A 70 -21.06 40.32 2.70
C SER A 70 -22.52 40.05 2.38
N LEU A 71 -22.92 38.79 2.26
CA LEU A 71 -24.30 38.39 1.99
C LEU A 71 -25.27 38.77 3.14
N VAL A 72 -24.76 38.77 4.38
CA VAL A 72 -25.58 39.06 5.57
C VAL A 72 -25.59 40.57 5.87
N VAL A 73 -24.40 41.19 5.94
CA VAL A 73 -24.23 42.56 6.46
C VAL A 73 -24.54 43.62 5.41
N PHE A 74 -24.14 43.36 4.15
CA PHE A 74 -24.36 44.33 3.06
C PHE A 74 -25.55 43.97 2.17
N ARG A 75 -26.45 43.12 2.66
CA ARG A 75 -27.69 42.79 1.97
C ARG A 75 -28.56 44.05 1.77
N ARG A 76 -29.05 44.25 0.51
CA ARG A 76 -30.00 45.29 0.18
C ARG A 76 -31.24 45.24 1.08
N LYS A 77 -31.59 46.34 1.68
CA LYS A 77 -32.76 46.45 2.54
C LYS A 77 -34.04 46.60 1.71
N LYS A 78 -35.18 46.12 2.25
CA LYS A 78 -36.47 46.28 1.59
C LYS A 78 -36.80 47.79 1.38
N GLY A 79 -37.07 48.18 0.13
CA GLY A 79 -37.35 49.57 -0.23
C GLY A 79 -36.14 50.42 -0.63
N ASP A 80 -34.96 49.84 -0.56
CA ASP A 80 -33.75 50.51 -1.09
C ASP A 80 -33.68 50.35 -2.61
N THR A 81 -33.77 51.48 -3.36
CA THR A 81 -33.76 51.55 -4.82
C THR A 81 -32.50 52.26 -5.32
N ALA A 82 -31.59 52.62 -4.44
CA ALA A 82 -30.34 53.27 -4.85
C ALA A 82 -29.45 52.33 -5.68
N ASP A 83 -28.81 52.86 -6.70
CA ASP A 83 -27.79 52.13 -7.46
C ASP A 83 -26.55 51.95 -6.59
N ALA A 84 -25.85 50.82 -6.83
CA ALA A 84 -24.58 50.56 -6.18
C ALA A 84 -23.50 51.51 -6.66
N GLU A 85 -22.52 51.80 -5.81
CA GLU A 85 -21.35 52.60 -6.20
C GLU A 85 -20.62 51.86 -7.32
N HIS A 86 -20.27 52.61 -8.39
CA HIS A 86 -19.55 52.09 -9.52
C HIS A 86 -18.05 51.98 -9.19
N ILE A 87 -17.59 50.72 -8.98
CA ILE A 87 -16.19 50.42 -8.65
C ILE A 87 -15.56 49.69 -9.84
N GLU A 88 -14.55 50.28 -10.47
CA GLU A 88 -13.87 49.72 -11.66
C GLU A 88 -12.72 48.78 -11.31
N GLY A 89 -12.16 48.85 -10.10
CA GLY A 89 -11.03 48.00 -9.67
C GLY A 89 -10.30 48.57 -8.46
N ASN A 90 -9.32 47.80 -7.99
CA ASN A 90 -8.40 48.19 -6.92
C ASN A 90 -7.01 47.61 -7.20
N THR A 91 -6.18 48.33 -7.92
CA THR A 91 -4.85 47.91 -8.37
C THR A 91 -3.97 47.35 -7.24
N PRO A 92 -3.87 47.99 -6.03
CA PRO A 92 -3.10 47.37 -4.93
C PRO A 92 -3.64 46.01 -4.48
N LEU A 93 -4.95 45.84 -4.43
CA LEU A 93 -5.57 44.57 -4.07
C LEU A 93 -5.35 43.52 -5.16
N GLU A 94 -5.41 43.90 -6.44
CA GLU A 94 -5.15 43.02 -7.60
C GLU A 94 -3.72 42.51 -7.61
N ILE A 95 -2.75 43.37 -7.35
CA ILE A 95 -1.35 43.00 -7.19
C ILE A 95 -1.19 42.06 -5.99
N ALA A 96 -1.83 42.37 -4.85
CA ALA A 96 -1.71 41.54 -3.64
C ALA A 96 -2.26 40.10 -3.85
N TRP A 97 -3.45 39.95 -4.44
CA TRP A 97 -4.00 38.61 -4.67
C TRP A 97 -3.33 37.83 -5.78
N THR A 98 -2.47 38.46 -6.59
CA THR A 98 -1.61 37.79 -7.58
C THR A 98 -0.29 37.38 -6.95
N ILE A 99 0.40 38.29 -6.27
CA ILE A 99 1.75 38.06 -5.75
C ILE A 99 1.75 37.12 -4.52
N VAL A 100 0.78 37.33 -3.60
CA VAL A 100 0.74 36.51 -2.37
C VAL A 100 0.49 35.02 -2.66
N PRO A 101 -0.50 34.62 -3.49
CA PRO A 101 -0.66 33.22 -3.86
C PRO A 101 0.54 32.68 -4.66
N LEU A 102 1.12 33.45 -5.57
CA LEU A 102 2.32 33.05 -6.30
C LEU A 102 3.47 32.73 -5.34
N PHE A 103 3.73 33.61 -4.38
CA PHE A 103 4.75 33.36 -3.35
C PHE A 103 4.46 32.10 -2.53
N LEU A 104 3.20 31.91 -2.11
CA LEU A 104 2.77 30.72 -1.38
C LEU A 104 3.04 29.44 -2.17
N VAL A 105 2.68 29.42 -3.47
CA VAL A 105 2.93 28.26 -4.35
C VAL A 105 4.43 27.98 -4.48
N LEU A 106 5.26 29.01 -4.64
CA LEU A 106 6.72 28.84 -4.72
C LEU A 106 7.31 28.27 -3.42
N VAL A 107 6.80 28.72 -2.26
CA VAL A 107 7.22 28.17 -0.95
C VAL A 107 6.83 26.69 -0.85
N PHE A 108 5.61 26.32 -1.17
CA PHE A 108 5.18 24.92 -1.14
C PHE A 108 5.91 24.05 -2.16
N ALA A 109 6.21 24.58 -3.35
CA ALA A 109 7.00 23.89 -4.36
C ALA A 109 8.43 23.58 -3.85
N TYR A 110 9.07 24.57 -3.22
CA TYR A 110 10.38 24.38 -2.61
C TYR A 110 10.36 23.35 -1.46
N LEU A 111 9.40 23.48 -0.54
CA LEU A 111 9.25 22.54 0.59
C LEU A 111 8.93 21.12 0.11
N GLY A 112 8.08 21.00 -0.92
CA GLY A 112 7.77 19.71 -1.55
C GLY A 112 8.99 19.07 -2.22
N ALA A 113 9.79 19.84 -2.95
CA ALA A 113 11.03 19.36 -3.55
C ALA A 113 12.05 18.92 -2.48
N TYR A 114 12.15 19.69 -1.39
CA TYR A 114 13.00 19.32 -0.25
C TYR A 114 12.53 18.02 0.40
N SER A 115 11.25 17.89 0.72
CA SER A 115 10.67 16.68 1.30
C SER A 115 10.87 15.44 0.39
N LEU A 116 10.65 15.61 -0.92
CA LEU A 116 10.89 14.55 -1.91
C LEU A 116 12.34 14.09 -1.93
N ARG A 117 13.29 15.03 -1.83
CA ARG A 117 14.73 14.70 -1.73
C ARG A 117 15.02 13.85 -0.51
N GLU A 118 14.47 14.18 0.65
CA GLU A 118 14.68 13.40 1.88
C GLU A 118 14.06 12.00 1.78
N VAL A 119 12.85 11.88 1.25
CA VAL A 119 12.17 10.58 1.03
C VAL A 119 12.96 9.69 0.06
N ARG A 120 13.63 10.30 -0.95
CA ARG A 120 14.44 9.56 -1.95
C ARG A 120 15.92 9.47 -1.58
N ARG A 121 16.30 9.88 -0.40
CA ARG A 121 17.70 9.85 0.03
C ARG A 121 18.24 8.42 0.03
N VAL A 122 19.38 8.24 -0.62
CA VAL A 122 20.06 6.94 -0.72
C VAL A 122 21.04 6.79 0.44
N ASP A 123 20.89 5.71 1.19
CA ASP A 123 21.91 5.20 2.09
C ASP A 123 22.75 4.16 1.32
N PRO A 124 24.07 4.31 1.19
CA PRO A 124 24.94 3.32 0.56
C PRO A 124 24.92 1.94 1.24
N GLN A 125 24.51 1.89 2.52
CA GLN A 125 24.40 0.66 3.31
C GLN A 125 22.97 0.13 3.39
N ALA A 126 22.06 0.63 2.55
CA ALA A 126 20.69 0.15 2.51
C ALA A 126 20.66 -1.34 2.14
N MET A 127 19.89 -2.11 2.92
CA MET A 127 19.64 -3.52 2.64
C MET A 127 18.76 -3.66 1.39
N VAL A 128 19.16 -4.50 0.46
CA VAL A 128 18.35 -4.77 -0.73
C VAL A 128 17.33 -5.86 -0.43
N VAL A 129 16.06 -5.60 -0.78
CA VAL A 129 15.01 -6.62 -0.84
C VAL A 129 14.37 -6.56 -2.22
N LYS A 130 14.33 -7.71 -2.92
CA LYS A 130 13.57 -7.80 -4.16
C LYS A 130 12.12 -8.16 -3.85
N VAL A 131 11.20 -7.45 -4.49
CA VAL A 131 9.75 -7.65 -4.34
C VAL A 131 9.20 -8.13 -5.66
N HIS A 132 8.67 -9.34 -5.67
CA HIS A 132 8.04 -9.92 -6.84
C HIS A 132 6.53 -9.86 -6.69
N ALA A 133 5.87 -9.22 -7.66
CA ALA A 133 4.41 -9.13 -7.73
C ALA A 133 3.88 -10.06 -8.83
N GLN A 134 2.80 -10.75 -8.53
CA GLN A 134 2.01 -11.50 -9.50
C GLN A 134 0.55 -11.57 -9.03
N GLN A 135 -0.37 -11.90 -9.91
CA GLN A 135 -1.78 -12.11 -9.57
C GLN A 135 -1.95 -13.37 -8.71
N PHE A 136 -2.26 -13.33 -7.39
CA PHE A 136 -2.59 -12.15 -6.58
C PHE A 136 -1.76 -12.20 -5.29
N SER A 137 -0.46 -12.17 -5.41
CA SER A 137 0.47 -12.35 -4.29
C SER A 137 1.71 -11.49 -4.40
N TRP A 138 2.35 -11.29 -3.25
CA TRP A 138 3.65 -10.69 -3.09
C TRP A 138 4.64 -11.73 -2.58
N SER A 139 5.87 -11.73 -3.06
CA SER A 139 6.97 -12.47 -2.46
C SER A 139 8.21 -11.58 -2.32
N PHE A 140 9.02 -11.86 -1.31
CA PHE A 140 10.13 -10.99 -0.89
C PHE A 140 11.41 -11.81 -0.82
N GLU A 141 12.38 -11.49 -1.69
CA GLU A 141 13.70 -12.14 -1.76
C GLU A 141 14.74 -11.27 -1.05
N TYR A 142 15.58 -11.88 -0.24
CA TYR A 142 16.66 -11.25 0.52
C TYR A 142 18.02 -11.70 0.00
N PRO A 143 18.61 -11.01 -1.01
CA PRO A 143 19.86 -11.42 -1.66
C PRO A 143 21.05 -11.52 -0.70
N GLU A 144 21.15 -10.59 0.28
CA GLU A 144 22.24 -10.57 1.27
C GLU A 144 22.21 -11.79 2.20
N TYR A 145 21.10 -12.51 2.25
CA TYR A 145 20.88 -13.70 3.09
C TYR A 145 20.69 -14.97 2.25
N GLY A 146 21.48 -15.09 1.18
CA GLY A 146 21.49 -16.30 0.35
C GLY A 146 20.24 -16.49 -0.52
N GLY A 147 19.49 -15.41 -0.79
CA GLY A 147 18.28 -15.46 -1.61
C GLY A 147 17.07 -16.07 -0.89
N VAL A 148 17.02 -15.96 0.45
CA VAL A 148 15.83 -16.33 1.23
C VAL A 148 14.58 -15.66 0.65
N VAL A 149 13.54 -16.43 0.37
CA VAL A 149 12.25 -15.93 -0.10
C VAL A 149 11.19 -16.13 0.98
N SER A 150 10.40 -15.08 1.23
CA SER A 150 9.32 -15.08 2.22
C SER A 150 8.02 -14.53 1.63
N ASP A 151 6.89 -15.00 2.13
CA ASP A 151 5.55 -14.46 1.85
C ASP A 151 5.22 -13.21 2.68
N LYS A 152 6.05 -12.91 3.71
CA LYS A 152 5.96 -11.68 4.51
C LYS A 152 7.21 -10.86 4.33
N LEU A 153 7.03 -9.53 4.29
CA LEU A 153 8.13 -8.59 4.25
C LEU A 153 8.66 -8.34 5.65
N TYR A 154 9.81 -8.92 5.99
CA TYR A 154 10.51 -8.63 7.22
C TYR A 154 11.47 -7.47 7.03
N LEU A 155 11.42 -6.49 7.93
CA LEU A 155 12.21 -5.27 7.84
C LEU A 155 12.92 -5.01 9.18
N PRO A 156 14.23 -4.73 9.16
CA PRO A 156 14.94 -4.27 10.34
C PRO A 156 14.55 -2.82 10.68
N MET A 157 14.34 -2.53 11.98
CA MET A 157 14.09 -1.19 12.46
C MET A 157 15.36 -0.32 12.31
N ASP A 158 15.18 0.96 12.01
CA ASP A 158 16.22 2.00 11.90
C ASP A 158 17.28 1.77 10.82
N ARG A 159 17.10 0.78 9.96
CA ARG A 159 17.95 0.54 8.78
C ARG A 159 17.17 0.83 7.50
N GLN A 160 17.77 1.57 6.57
CA GLN A 160 17.14 1.79 5.27
C GLN A 160 17.09 0.49 4.46
N VAL A 161 15.92 0.22 3.90
CA VAL A 161 15.69 -0.88 2.98
C VAL A 161 15.41 -0.33 1.59
N TRP A 162 16.10 -0.86 0.61
CA TRP A 162 15.91 -0.57 -0.81
C TRP A 162 15.11 -1.70 -1.44
N LEU A 163 13.83 -1.44 -1.67
CA LEU A 163 12.92 -2.35 -2.36
C LEU A 163 13.13 -2.20 -3.86
N GLN A 164 13.56 -3.28 -4.52
CA GLN A 164 13.62 -3.42 -5.98
C GLN A 164 12.44 -4.30 -6.40
N MET A 165 11.53 -3.74 -7.17
CA MET A 165 10.24 -4.37 -7.42
C MET A 165 10.03 -4.68 -8.89
N ASP A 166 9.61 -5.90 -9.21
CA ASP A 166 9.24 -6.36 -10.54
C ASP A 166 7.88 -7.07 -10.53
N SER A 167 7.20 -7.05 -11.66
CA SER A 167 5.96 -7.77 -11.89
C SER A 167 6.14 -8.83 -12.95
N LYS A 168 5.57 -10.01 -12.72
CA LYS A 168 5.60 -11.14 -13.66
C LYS A 168 4.47 -11.10 -14.70
N ASP A 169 3.42 -10.30 -14.47
CA ASP A 169 2.19 -10.35 -15.28
C ASP A 169 1.65 -8.96 -15.63
N VAL A 170 0.90 -8.32 -14.74
CA VAL A 170 0.24 -7.03 -14.94
C VAL A 170 0.83 -5.95 -14.04
N ILE A 171 0.36 -4.71 -14.16
CA ILE A 171 0.76 -3.64 -13.24
C ILE A 171 0.11 -3.92 -11.88
N HIS A 172 0.92 -3.84 -10.83
CA HIS A 172 0.52 -3.80 -9.42
C HIS A 172 1.00 -2.50 -8.80
N SER A 173 0.61 -2.20 -7.55
CA SER A 173 1.17 -1.06 -6.82
C SER A 173 1.42 -1.45 -5.38
N PHE A 174 2.69 -1.42 -4.98
CA PHE A 174 3.12 -1.70 -3.62
C PHE A 174 2.75 -0.53 -2.72
N TRP A 175 1.92 -0.76 -1.71
CA TRP A 175 1.43 0.26 -0.82
C TRP A 175 1.39 -0.21 0.64
N VAL A 176 2.15 0.45 1.50
CA VAL A 176 2.05 0.32 2.94
C VAL A 176 1.56 1.67 3.48
N PRO A 177 0.27 1.81 3.81
CA PRO A 177 -0.35 3.08 4.21
C PRO A 177 0.38 3.77 5.36
N GLU A 178 0.81 2.99 6.34
CA GLU A 178 1.47 3.47 7.54
C GLU A 178 2.84 4.10 7.24
N PHE A 179 3.52 3.65 6.19
CA PHE A 179 4.80 4.23 5.74
C PHE A 179 4.62 5.46 4.84
N ARG A 180 3.37 5.80 4.46
CA ARG A 180 3.01 6.91 3.57
C ARG A 180 3.60 6.82 2.16
N VAL A 181 4.03 5.64 1.75
CA VAL A 181 4.67 5.43 0.44
C VAL A 181 3.89 4.44 -0.41
N LYS A 182 3.85 4.72 -1.70
CA LYS A 182 3.25 3.88 -2.74
C LYS A 182 4.12 3.93 -3.99
N GLN A 183 4.31 2.78 -4.64
CA GLN A 183 5.06 2.70 -5.89
C GLN A 183 4.48 1.62 -6.79
N ASP A 184 4.24 1.97 -8.04
CA ASP A 184 3.76 1.01 -9.04
C ASP A 184 4.86 0.01 -9.40
N VAL A 185 4.44 -1.24 -9.59
CA VAL A 185 5.29 -2.37 -9.98
C VAL A 185 4.88 -2.76 -11.40
N VAL A 186 5.75 -2.44 -12.36
CA VAL A 186 5.42 -2.47 -13.78
C VAL A 186 6.12 -3.65 -14.47
N PRO A 187 5.41 -4.50 -15.26
CA PRO A 187 6.01 -5.59 -15.99
C PRO A 187 7.15 -5.14 -16.91
N GLY A 188 8.22 -5.91 -16.93
CA GLY A 188 9.39 -5.63 -17.78
C GLY A 188 10.26 -4.46 -17.30
N ARG A 189 9.99 -3.93 -16.12
CA ARG A 189 10.73 -2.81 -15.54
C ARG A 189 10.92 -3.00 -14.03
N VAL A 190 12.14 -2.79 -13.55
CA VAL A 190 12.40 -2.72 -12.11
C VAL A 190 12.07 -1.32 -11.62
N THR A 191 11.15 -1.22 -10.67
CA THR A 191 10.83 0.01 -9.96
C THR A 191 11.42 -0.02 -8.55
N GLU A 192 11.56 1.15 -7.92
CA GLU A 192 12.32 1.29 -6.68
C GLU A 192 11.56 2.07 -5.63
N LEU A 193 11.69 1.62 -4.40
CA LEU A 193 11.19 2.34 -3.23
C LEU A 193 12.21 2.20 -2.08
N ARG A 194 12.38 3.26 -1.29
CA ARG A 194 13.23 3.24 -0.11
C ARG A 194 12.41 3.58 1.12
N VAL A 195 12.61 2.82 2.18
CA VAL A 195 11.94 3.01 3.46
C VAL A 195 12.89 2.71 4.61
N THR A 196 12.83 3.53 5.65
CA THR A 196 13.51 3.24 6.92
C THR A 196 12.42 3.11 7.98
N PRO A 197 12.05 1.88 8.38
CA PRO A 197 11.07 1.67 9.43
C PRO A 197 11.61 2.19 10.77
N THR A 198 10.76 2.86 11.57
CA THR A 198 11.15 3.47 12.86
C THR A 198 10.34 2.98 14.03
N LEU A 199 9.29 2.19 13.75
CA LEU A 199 8.42 1.63 14.77
C LEU A 199 8.21 0.14 14.51
N ALA A 200 8.63 -0.69 15.49
CA ALA A 200 8.38 -2.13 15.44
C ALA A 200 6.87 -2.43 15.44
N GLY A 201 6.47 -3.44 14.71
CA GLY A 201 5.06 -3.82 14.62
C GLY A 201 4.74 -4.66 13.38
N SER A 202 3.46 -4.97 13.26
CA SER A 202 2.91 -5.69 12.11
C SER A 202 2.03 -4.76 11.28
N TYR A 203 2.35 -4.66 10.01
CA TYR A 203 1.68 -3.83 9.02
C TYR A 203 1.22 -4.70 7.86
N LYS A 204 0.61 -4.09 6.85
CA LYS A 204 0.22 -4.79 5.61
C LYS A 204 0.68 -4.02 4.38
N VAL A 205 1.25 -4.74 3.44
CA VAL A 205 1.32 -4.28 2.05
C VAL A 205 0.04 -4.66 1.34
N ARG A 206 -0.49 -3.74 0.55
CA ARG A 206 -1.69 -3.90 -0.28
C ARG A 206 -1.38 -3.54 -1.71
N CYS A 207 -2.06 -4.21 -2.64
CA CYS A 207 -2.05 -3.77 -4.02
C CYS A 207 -2.94 -2.54 -4.17
N ALA A 208 -2.40 -1.45 -4.71
CA ALA A 208 -3.11 -0.19 -4.91
C ALA A 208 -3.32 0.16 -6.40
N GLU A 209 -3.18 -0.84 -7.29
CA GLU A 209 -3.48 -0.75 -8.72
C GLU A 209 -4.34 -1.95 -9.14
N LEU A 210 -5.42 -1.71 -9.89
CA LEU A 210 -6.35 -2.76 -10.31
C LEU A 210 -5.65 -3.81 -11.17
N CYS A 211 -5.40 -4.97 -10.58
CA CYS A 211 -4.62 -6.05 -11.19
C CYS A 211 -5.46 -7.29 -11.58
N GLY A 212 -6.76 -7.27 -11.42
CA GLY A 212 -7.65 -8.37 -11.78
C GLY A 212 -8.73 -8.67 -10.74
N THR A 213 -9.38 -9.83 -10.84
CA THR A 213 -10.57 -10.19 -10.05
C THR A 213 -10.34 -10.25 -8.55
N SER A 214 -9.16 -10.66 -8.11
CA SER A 214 -8.80 -10.75 -6.68
C SER A 214 -7.86 -9.64 -6.21
N HIS A 215 -7.85 -8.53 -6.93
CA HIS A 215 -7.12 -7.33 -6.54
C HIS A 215 -7.36 -6.94 -5.07
N TYR A 216 -8.60 -7.01 -4.61
CA TYR A 216 -9.01 -6.63 -3.25
C TYR A 216 -8.37 -7.49 -2.15
N SER A 217 -7.97 -8.72 -2.45
CA SER A 217 -7.37 -9.67 -1.51
C SER A 217 -5.84 -9.78 -1.64
N MET A 218 -5.24 -9.07 -2.60
CA MET A 218 -3.79 -9.07 -2.79
C MET A 218 -3.10 -8.23 -1.71
N GLU A 219 -2.93 -8.84 -0.55
CA GLU A 219 -2.23 -8.25 0.60
C GLU A 219 -1.36 -9.29 1.33
N ASN A 220 -0.21 -8.83 1.85
CA ASN A 220 0.70 -9.66 2.65
C ASN A 220 1.13 -8.92 3.92
N GLY A 221 1.63 -9.65 4.91
CA GLY A 221 2.16 -9.09 6.14
C GLY A 221 3.48 -8.34 5.92
N VAL A 222 3.65 -7.23 6.62
CA VAL A 222 4.93 -6.52 6.78
C VAL A 222 5.26 -6.51 8.26
N VAL A 223 6.42 -7.05 8.61
CA VAL A 223 6.85 -7.24 10.02
C VAL A 223 8.12 -6.42 10.24
N VAL A 224 8.02 -5.39 11.07
CA VAL A 224 9.17 -4.59 11.50
C VAL A 224 9.62 -5.07 12.87
N ILE A 225 10.87 -5.48 12.95
CA ILE A 225 11.51 -6.02 14.17
C ILE A 225 12.86 -5.36 14.39
N SER A 226 13.44 -5.58 15.55
CA SER A 226 14.80 -5.09 15.81
C SER A 226 15.82 -5.69 14.83
N GLU A 227 16.94 -5.02 14.59
CA GLU A 227 18.02 -5.53 13.72
C GLU A 227 18.49 -6.91 14.19
N THR A 228 18.60 -7.13 15.51
CA THR A 228 19.04 -8.41 16.08
C THR A 228 18.07 -9.54 15.77
N GLU A 229 16.75 -9.30 15.93
CA GLU A 229 15.71 -10.28 15.64
C GLU A 229 15.63 -10.55 14.13
N PHE A 230 15.81 -9.51 13.31
CA PHE A 230 15.84 -9.66 11.86
C PHE A 230 17.01 -10.55 11.39
N VAL A 231 18.21 -10.30 11.91
CA VAL A 231 19.39 -11.12 11.57
C VAL A 231 19.20 -12.56 12.02
N ALA A 232 18.65 -12.79 13.22
CA ALA A 232 18.37 -14.14 13.71
C ALA A 232 17.37 -14.86 12.81
N TRP A 233 16.25 -14.19 12.46
CA TRP A 233 15.27 -14.72 11.51
C TRP A 233 15.88 -15.06 10.14
N ALA A 234 16.67 -14.14 9.58
CA ALA A 234 17.26 -14.33 8.26
C ALA A 234 18.27 -15.48 8.24
N GLN A 235 19.07 -15.62 9.31
CA GLN A 235 20.01 -16.75 9.47
C GLN A 235 19.29 -18.09 9.64
N GLU A 236 18.19 -18.13 10.38
CA GLU A 236 17.33 -19.33 10.51
C GLU A 236 16.78 -19.74 9.14
N GLN A 237 16.24 -18.80 8.37
CA GLN A 237 15.73 -19.09 7.02
C GLN A 237 16.86 -19.54 6.07
N GLN A 238 18.01 -18.88 6.15
CA GLN A 238 19.17 -19.26 5.33
C GLN A 238 19.68 -20.66 5.69
N ALA A 239 19.75 -21.01 6.97
CA ALA A 239 20.13 -22.33 7.42
C ALA A 239 19.12 -23.41 6.95
N ALA A 240 17.83 -23.08 6.96
CA ALA A 240 16.80 -23.96 6.43
C ALA A 240 16.95 -24.19 4.90
N LEU A 241 17.40 -23.17 4.14
CA LEU A 241 17.68 -23.34 2.70
C LEU A 241 18.98 -24.11 2.44
N ALA A 242 20.00 -23.91 3.27
CA ALA A 242 21.31 -24.56 3.12
C ALA A 242 21.30 -26.02 3.61
N GLY A 243 20.31 -26.38 4.44
CA GLY A 243 20.12 -27.75 4.94
C GLY A 243 19.77 -28.69 3.78
N THR A 244 20.69 -29.62 3.47
CA THR A 244 20.46 -30.68 2.48
C THR A 244 19.38 -31.68 2.91
N ASP A 245 18.82 -31.52 4.10
CA ASP A 245 17.91 -32.44 4.78
C ASP A 245 16.48 -31.88 4.95
N LEU A 246 16.06 -30.93 4.09
CA LEU A 246 14.63 -30.56 4.07
C LEU A 246 13.81 -31.78 3.69
N THR A 247 12.80 -32.08 4.51
CA THR A 247 11.83 -33.11 4.11
C THR A 247 11.09 -32.66 2.85
N PRO A 248 10.54 -33.59 2.04
CA PRO A 248 9.76 -33.22 0.87
C PRO A 248 8.66 -32.19 1.18
N GLU A 249 8.00 -32.32 2.34
CA GLU A 249 6.93 -31.40 2.77
C GLU A 249 7.46 -29.99 3.04
N GLN A 250 8.61 -29.85 3.71
CA GLN A 250 9.25 -28.56 3.98
C GLN A 250 9.73 -27.89 2.68
N ARG A 251 10.29 -28.68 1.76
CA ARG A 251 10.66 -28.18 0.43
C ARG A 251 9.43 -27.74 -0.36
N GLY A 252 8.35 -28.50 -0.29
CA GLY A 252 7.07 -28.14 -0.91
C GLY A 252 6.48 -26.87 -0.35
N GLU A 253 6.51 -26.68 0.96
CA GLU A 253 6.07 -25.44 1.62
C GLU A 253 6.88 -24.22 1.12
N ALA A 254 8.21 -24.35 1.03
CA ALA A 254 9.07 -23.28 0.52
C ALA A 254 8.74 -22.93 -0.94
N LEU A 255 8.53 -23.92 -1.80
CA LEU A 255 8.15 -23.73 -3.21
C LEU A 255 6.79 -23.04 -3.35
N VAL A 256 5.81 -23.43 -2.56
CA VAL A 256 4.46 -22.85 -2.51
C VAL A 256 4.51 -21.38 -2.13
N LYS A 257 5.30 -21.01 -1.11
CA LYS A 257 5.50 -19.63 -0.67
C LYS A 257 6.23 -18.80 -1.73
N ALA A 258 7.32 -19.34 -2.29
CA ALA A 258 8.14 -18.66 -3.29
C ALA A 258 7.39 -18.37 -4.60
N ASN A 259 6.42 -19.22 -4.95
CA ASN A 259 5.64 -19.11 -6.19
C ASN A 259 4.26 -18.49 -5.99
N GLY A 260 3.94 -17.99 -4.79
CA GLY A 260 2.73 -17.22 -4.52
C GLY A 260 1.43 -18.02 -4.57
N CYS A 261 1.48 -19.35 -4.46
CA CYS A 261 0.30 -20.22 -4.54
C CYS A 261 -0.76 -19.85 -3.49
N LEU A 262 -0.31 -19.41 -2.30
CA LEU A 262 -1.17 -19.01 -1.19
C LEU A 262 -1.92 -17.68 -1.42
N GLY A 263 -1.60 -16.94 -2.47
CA GLY A 263 -2.38 -15.77 -2.90
C GLY A 263 -3.78 -16.12 -3.42
N CYS A 264 -3.95 -17.36 -3.90
CA CYS A 264 -5.21 -17.88 -4.43
C CYS A 264 -5.76 -19.04 -3.61
N HIS A 265 -4.90 -19.96 -3.13
CA HIS A 265 -5.30 -21.15 -2.39
C HIS A 265 -5.21 -20.94 -0.88
N SER A 266 -6.27 -21.30 -0.16
CA SER A 266 -6.26 -21.38 1.30
C SER A 266 -5.65 -22.69 1.79
N ILE A 267 -4.97 -22.64 2.93
CA ILE A 267 -4.51 -23.84 3.68
C ILE A 267 -5.33 -24.09 4.93
N THR A 268 -6.45 -23.39 5.09
CA THR A 268 -7.42 -23.56 6.16
C THR A 268 -8.77 -23.97 5.59
N SER A 269 -9.71 -24.34 6.47
CA SER A 269 -11.08 -24.69 6.06
C SER A 269 -11.87 -23.55 5.39
N ALA A 270 -11.40 -22.30 5.51
CA ALA A 270 -11.99 -21.15 4.84
C ALA A 270 -11.56 -21.12 3.38
N ALA A 271 -12.47 -21.41 2.46
CA ALA A 271 -12.20 -21.30 1.02
C ALA A 271 -12.12 -19.82 0.59
N LEU A 272 -11.18 -19.53 -0.31
CA LEU A 272 -11.12 -18.25 -0.99
C LEU A 272 -11.99 -18.30 -2.27
N PRO A 273 -12.56 -17.18 -2.71
CA PRO A 273 -13.38 -17.17 -3.93
C PRO A 273 -12.57 -17.39 -5.21
N THR A 274 -11.24 -17.31 -5.13
CA THR A 274 -10.32 -17.40 -6.26
C THR A 274 -9.92 -18.80 -6.66
N ALA A 275 -9.76 -19.68 -5.66
CA ALA A 275 -9.29 -21.05 -5.89
C ALA A 275 -9.77 -21.98 -4.78
N PRO A 276 -9.82 -23.32 -5.04
CA PRO A 276 -10.16 -24.30 -4.03
C PRO A 276 -9.17 -24.24 -2.85
N THR A 277 -9.67 -24.49 -1.63
CA THR A 277 -8.78 -24.68 -0.49
C THR A 277 -8.00 -25.98 -0.64
N TRP A 278 -6.76 -25.98 -0.18
CA TRP A 278 -5.96 -27.21 -0.09
C TRP A 278 -6.20 -28.00 1.21
N PHE A 279 -6.88 -27.35 2.19
CA PHE A 279 -7.25 -28.02 3.44
C PHE A 279 -8.18 -29.18 3.17
N GLY A 280 -7.74 -30.40 3.49
CA GLY A 280 -8.49 -31.63 3.25
C GLY A 280 -8.67 -32.00 1.77
N LEU A 281 -7.91 -31.40 0.84
CA LEU A 281 -8.06 -31.61 -0.59
C LEU A 281 -7.58 -33.00 -1.01
N PHE A 282 -6.38 -33.41 -0.58
CA PHE A 282 -5.80 -34.68 -1.02
C PHE A 282 -6.67 -35.88 -0.64
N GLY A 283 -7.00 -36.70 -1.63
CA GLY A 283 -7.89 -37.86 -1.47
C GLY A 283 -9.38 -37.54 -1.47
N SER A 284 -9.76 -36.26 -1.52
CA SER A 284 -11.18 -35.85 -1.61
C SER A 284 -11.73 -36.02 -3.02
N THR A 285 -13.07 -36.05 -3.15
CA THR A 285 -13.75 -36.02 -4.45
C THR A 285 -14.02 -34.57 -4.84
N VAL A 286 -13.46 -34.15 -5.97
CA VAL A 286 -13.58 -32.80 -6.52
C VAL A 286 -14.54 -32.82 -7.71
N ALA A 287 -15.59 -31.99 -7.66
CA ALA A 287 -16.52 -31.80 -8.78
C ALA A 287 -15.88 -30.84 -9.82
N LEU A 288 -16.01 -31.19 -11.11
CA LEU A 288 -15.50 -30.39 -12.21
C LEU A 288 -16.62 -29.59 -12.88
N GLU A 289 -16.26 -28.50 -13.56
CA GLU A 289 -17.23 -27.59 -14.18
C GLU A 289 -18.12 -28.27 -15.23
N TYR A 290 -17.60 -29.25 -15.95
CA TYR A 290 -18.33 -29.95 -17.00
C TYR A 290 -19.07 -31.22 -16.53
N GLY A 291 -19.38 -31.30 -15.21
CA GLY A 291 -20.31 -32.29 -14.65
C GLY A 291 -19.70 -33.65 -14.29
N SER A 292 -18.39 -33.85 -14.45
CA SER A 292 -17.66 -35.01 -13.93
C SER A 292 -17.08 -34.72 -12.55
N SER A 293 -16.61 -35.76 -11.87
CA SER A 293 -15.84 -35.63 -10.63
C SER A 293 -14.58 -36.48 -10.70
N VAL A 294 -13.57 -36.09 -9.94
CA VAL A 294 -12.25 -36.74 -9.91
C VAL A 294 -11.79 -36.82 -8.45
N THR A 295 -10.99 -37.85 -8.14
CA THR A 295 -10.30 -37.90 -6.86
C THR A 295 -9.06 -37.00 -6.94
N ALA A 296 -8.87 -36.14 -5.94
CA ALA A 296 -7.70 -35.26 -5.86
C ALA A 296 -6.47 -36.09 -5.42
N ASP A 297 -5.99 -36.96 -6.28
CA ASP A 297 -4.77 -37.75 -6.13
C ASP A 297 -3.53 -37.01 -6.68
N GLU A 298 -2.37 -37.66 -6.63
CA GLU A 298 -1.11 -37.09 -7.12
C GLU A 298 -1.18 -36.75 -8.62
N ALA A 299 -1.85 -37.58 -9.42
CA ALA A 299 -1.96 -37.37 -10.86
C ALA A 299 -2.81 -36.12 -11.17
N PHE A 300 -3.94 -35.95 -10.48
CA PHE A 300 -4.79 -34.78 -10.60
C PHE A 300 -4.07 -33.49 -10.16
N LEU A 301 -3.38 -33.52 -9.01
CA LEU A 301 -2.65 -32.35 -8.53
C LEU A 301 -1.52 -31.96 -9.45
N LYS A 302 -0.76 -32.94 -9.97
CA LYS A 302 0.28 -32.70 -10.96
C LYS A 302 -0.27 -32.08 -12.24
N GLU A 303 -1.35 -32.65 -12.80
CA GLU A 303 -2.02 -32.10 -13.98
C GLU A 303 -2.50 -30.67 -13.73
N SER A 304 -3.14 -30.41 -12.58
CA SER A 304 -3.64 -29.08 -12.23
C SER A 304 -2.51 -28.01 -12.10
N ILE A 305 -1.31 -28.40 -11.73
CA ILE A 305 -0.15 -27.50 -11.65
C ILE A 305 0.43 -27.21 -13.05
N LEU A 306 0.57 -28.25 -13.89
CA LEU A 306 1.22 -28.13 -15.21
C LEU A 306 0.28 -27.65 -16.30
N ASP A 307 -0.96 -28.10 -16.26
CA ASP A 307 -2.03 -27.73 -17.22
C ASP A 307 -3.35 -27.43 -16.48
N PRO A 308 -3.44 -26.28 -15.80
CA PRO A 308 -4.57 -25.94 -14.93
C PRO A 308 -5.89 -25.77 -15.69
N LEU A 309 -5.86 -25.65 -17.02
CA LEU A 309 -7.05 -25.54 -17.85
C LEU A 309 -7.62 -26.89 -18.29
N ALA A 310 -6.88 -28.00 -18.11
CA ALA A 310 -7.35 -29.33 -18.46
C ALA A 310 -8.58 -29.77 -17.66
N LYS A 311 -8.63 -29.44 -16.36
CA LYS A 311 -9.71 -29.80 -15.44
C LYS A 311 -10.03 -28.66 -14.49
N ILE A 312 -11.08 -27.92 -14.80
CA ILE A 312 -11.53 -26.77 -13.99
C ILE A 312 -12.43 -27.24 -12.87
N VAL A 313 -12.10 -26.90 -11.64
CA VAL A 313 -12.91 -27.19 -10.46
C VAL A 313 -14.20 -26.36 -10.49
N LYS A 314 -15.34 -27.01 -10.28
CA LYS A 314 -16.66 -26.38 -10.34
C LYS A 314 -16.77 -25.17 -9.40
N GLY A 315 -17.21 -24.06 -9.96
CA GLY A 315 -17.44 -22.80 -9.23
C GLY A 315 -16.21 -21.90 -9.14
N TYR A 316 -15.11 -22.25 -9.81
CA TYR A 316 -13.90 -21.40 -9.86
C TYR A 316 -13.59 -20.99 -11.30
N ALA A 317 -13.09 -19.77 -11.45
CA ALA A 317 -12.68 -19.26 -12.75
C ALA A 317 -11.36 -19.91 -13.22
N PRO A 318 -11.14 -20.10 -14.54
CA PRO A 318 -9.91 -20.68 -15.10
C PRO A 318 -8.78 -19.65 -15.14
N ILE A 319 -8.31 -19.22 -13.98
CA ILE A 319 -7.30 -18.15 -13.80
C ILE A 319 -5.97 -18.63 -13.23
N MET A 320 -5.85 -19.91 -12.90
CA MET A 320 -4.59 -20.47 -12.39
C MET A 320 -3.55 -20.45 -13.51
N PRO A 321 -2.36 -19.86 -13.31
CA PRO A 321 -1.27 -19.92 -14.29
C PRO A 321 -0.67 -21.32 -14.35
N ALA A 322 -0.16 -21.71 -15.51
CA ALA A 322 0.63 -22.91 -15.66
C ALA A 322 2.06 -22.68 -15.13
N TYR A 323 2.59 -23.67 -14.42
CA TYR A 323 3.94 -23.63 -13.86
C TYR A 323 4.86 -24.65 -14.53
N SER A 324 6.16 -24.33 -14.63
CA SER A 324 7.18 -25.20 -15.19
C SER A 324 8.08 -25.73 -14.07
N PHE A 325 7.54 -26.59 -13.21
CA PHE A 325 8.28 -27.25 -12.15
C PHE A 325 8.89 -28.58 -12.63
N THR A 326 10.01 -28.97 -12.04
CA THR A 326 10.58 -30.31 -12.19
C THR A 326 9.71 -31.35 -11.49
N GLU A 327 9.90 -32.63 -11.81
CA GLU A 327 9.19 -33.74 -11.17
C GLU A 327 9.40 -33.74 -9.64
N ASP A 328 10.63 -33.49 -9.19
CA ASP A 328 10.95 -33.44 -7.75
C ASP A 328 10.30 -32.26 -7.03
N GLU A 329 10.17 -31.11 -7.69
CA GLU A 329 9.49 -29.94 -7.14
C GLU A 329 7.98 -30.19 -7.05
N ILE A 330 7.38 -30.80 -8.06
CA ILE A 330 5.96 -31.17 -8.03
C ILE A 330 5.69 -32.17 -6.93
N ALA A 331 6.53 -33.20 -6.80
CA ALA A 331 6.40 -34.19 -5.75
C ALA A 331 6.49 -33.55 -4.35
N ALA A 332 7.38 -32.58 -4.16
CA ALA A 332 7.52 -31.84 -2.92
C ALA A 332 6.26 -30.98 -2.62
N ILE A 333 5.72 -30.26 -3.61
CA ILE A 333 4.49 -29.48 -3.47
C ILE A 333 3.32 -30.40 -3.09
N ILE A 334 3.18 -31.54 -3.74
CA ILE A 334 2.13 -32.52 -3.43
C ILE A 334 2.30 -33.09 -2.00
N ALA A 335 3.54 -33.41 -1.60
CA ALA A 335 3.84 -33.85 -0.24
C ALA A 335 3.39 -32.81 0.81
N TYR A 336 3.64 -31.53 0.54
CA TYR A 336 3.13 -30.46 1.41
C TYR A 336 1.59 -30.42 1.45
N ILE A 337 0.92 -30.49 0.30
CA ILE A 337 -0.56 -30.50 0.25
C ILE A 337 -1.14 -31.66 1.02
N GLN A 338 -0.49 -32.81 1.03
CA GLN A 338 -0.91 -34.02 1.80
C GLN A 338 -0.89 -33.79 3.32
N THR A 339 -0.10 -32.85 3.82
CA THR A 339 -0.07 -32.49 5.26
C THR A 339 -1.25 -31.64 5.72
N LEU A 340 -1.96 -31.01 4.81
CA LEU A 340 -3.04 -30.04 5.08
C LEU A 340 -4.38 -30.77 5.30
N LYS A 341 -4.66 -31.15 6.55
CA LYS A 341 -5.85 -31.93 6.94
C LYS A 341 -6.73 -31.18 7.91
#